data_91c953af9eb58342195babd538324820
#
_entry.id   91c953af9eb58342195babd538324820
#
_cell.length_a   1.000
_cell.length_b   1.000
_cell.length_c   1.000
_cell.angle_alpha   90.00
_cell.angle_beta   90.00
_cell.angle_gamma   90.00
#
_symmetry.space_group_name_H-M   'P 1'
#
loop_
_entity.id
_entity.type
_entity.pdbx_description
1 polymer ?
#
loop_
_entity_poly.entity_id
_entity_poly.type
_entity_poly.pdbx_seq_one_letter_code
_entity_poly.pdbx_strand_id
1 'polypeptide(L)'
;MDILIKIIYYYNYLVLFYFLIIVTIYLLLNAISFRNISRYTKKVKFVELKEIFRIHNFKPITVIVPAHNEENNIVQSVHSLLQLEYPDYQLIVVNDGSTDDTMKLLFDHFHIRQSSFSPYYEIKSKPIKAVYLSSAYPNLVVISKENGGKADSINAAINISKNPLITVIDADSILERDCLLKIARPFMENENIVAVGGTVRIANGCKVNQGYVEDVGLSKSWLARFQVVEYLRAFLFGRNGFDFFNGILIISGAFSCFRRDALVSVGGYLTGSIGEDMEIVVRLHKELRRKNKKTKVTFIPDPVCWTEAPETFKTLSSQRKRWQKGTIESIRLHKSLFFNLRYKWMGMLVFPYYVFFEVFGPFIEISGYVVFFISLFLGIVPLNFAVVFFSAAFLYGTVLSTLAVCLEELSFKKYVRPKELILLIITAILENFGYRQFTAWWRFRGLLEYVIGKRSWGKMERKGFENNGKPGYSPAMR
;
A
#
# COMPACT_ATOMS: atom_id res chain seq x y z
N MET A 1 26.61 -39.29 -12.02
CA MET A 1 26.80 -38.55 -10.74
C MET A 1 27.46 -37.20 -10.98
N ASP A 2 28.54 -37.13 -11.76
CA ASP A 2 29.28 -35.85 -11.98
C ASP A 2 28.51 -34.71 -12.64
N ILE A 3 27.59 -35.02 -13.58
CA ILE A 3 26.78 -34.01 -14.26
C ILE A 3 25.81 -33.36 -13.27
N LEU A 4 25.13 -34.11 -12.41
CA LEU A 4 24.21 -33.61 -11.41
C LEU A 4 24.92 -32.71 -10.38
N ILE A 5 26.10 -33.13 -9.91
CA ILE A 5 26.93 -32.38 -8.99
C ILE A 5 27.35 -31.04 -9.63
N LYS A 6 27.77 -31.04 -10.91
CA LYS A 6 28.07 -29.79 -11.65
C LYS A 6 26.85 -28.87 -11.79
N ILE A 7 25.65 -29.42 -12.09
CA ILE A 7 24.41 -28.62 -12.18
C ILE A 7 24.12 -27.95 -10.82
N ILE A 8 24.18 -28.71 -9.73
CA ILE A 8 23.97 -28.23 -8.36
C ILE A 8 24.99 -27.13 -8.02
N TYR A 9 26.25 -27.34 -8.35
CA TYR A 9 27.32 -26.37 -8.13
C TYR A 9 27.08 -25.04 -8.87
N TYR A 10 26.81 -25.09 -10.18
CA TYR A 10 26.52 -23.87 -10.96
C TYR A 10 25.24 -23.20 -10.52
N TYR A 11 24.22 -23.94 -10.07
CA TYR A 11 22.99 -23.36 -9.55
C TYR A 11 23.23 -22.57 -8.25
N ASN A 12 24.07 -23.05 -7.34
CA ASN A 12 24.46 -22.29 -6.15
C ASN A 12 25.15 -20.96 -6.52
N TYR A 13 26.00 -20.93 -7.54
CA TYR A 13 26.59 -19.67 -8.03
C TYR A 13 25.56 -18.73 -8.66
N LEU A 14 24.61 -19.28 -9.41
CA LEU A 14 23.52 -18.47 -9.99
C LEU A 14 22.69 -17.82 -8.85
N VAL A 15 22.34 -18.58 -7.82
CA VAL A 15 21.61 -18.07 -6.65
C VAL A 15 22.43 -17.01 -5.92
N LEU A 16 23.73 -17.26 -5.70
CA LEU A 16 24.62 -16.28 -5.08
C LEU A 16 24.69 -14.98 -5.90
N PHE A 17 24.89 -15.09 -7.21
CA PHE A 17 24.94 -13.92 -8.10
C PHE A 17 23.61 -13.15 -8.10
N TYR A 18 22.49 -13.85 -8.11
CA TYR A 18 21.16 -13.25 -7.97
C TYR A 18 21.04 -12.45 -6.67
N PHE A 19 21.46 -13.01 -5.53
CA PHE A 19 21.46 -12.31 -4.25
C PHE A 19 22.39 -11.11 -4.23
N LEU A 20 23.57 -11.17 -4.83
CA LEU A 20 24.48 -10.04 -4.93
C LEU A 20 23.88 -8.89 -5.74
N ILE A 21 23.18 -9.18 -6.83
CA ILE A 21 22.47 -8.16 -7.63
C ILE A 21 21.38 -7.50 -6.80
N ILE A 22 20.50 -8.28 -6.16
CA ILE A 22 19.38 -7.70 -5.40
C ILE A 22 19.88 -6.89 -4.21
N VAL A 23 20.95 -7.34 -3.54
CA VAL A 23 21.63 -6.60 -2.48
C VAL A 23 22.14 -5.25 -2.97
N THR A 24 22.82 -5.24 -4.11
CA THR A 24 23.36 -4.02 -4.71
C THR A 24 22.24 -3.06 -5.06
N ILE A 25 21.16 -3.55 -5.67
CA ILE A 25 19.98 -2.72 -6.00
C ILE A 25 19.39 -2.11 -4.73
N TYR A 26 19.19 -2.88 -3.66
CA TYR A 26 18.65 -2.36 -2.41
C TYR A 26 19.56 -1.32 -1.75
N LEU A 27 20.88 -1.51 -1.77
CA LEU A 27 21.82 -0.50 -1.25
C LEU A 27 21.72 0.81 -2.02
N LEU A 28 21.64 0.75 -3.36
CA LEU A 28 21.46 1.92 -4.20
C LEU A 28 20.13 2.61 -3.93
N LEU A 29 19.02 1.86 -3.85
CA LEU A 29 17.70 2.42 -3.53
C LEU A 29 17.68 3.08 -2.14
N ASN A 30 18.37 2.47 -1.15
CA ASN A 30 18.49 3.04 0.19
C ASN A 30 19.27 4.36 0.20
N ALA A 31 20.39 4.43 -0.51
CA ALA A 31 21.19 5.66 -0.63
C ALA A 31 20.39 6.79 -1.29
N ILE A 32 19.65 6.47 -2.38
CA ILE A 32 18.76 7.41 -3.06
C ILE A 32 17.65 7.89 -2.12
N SER A 33 17.00 6.96 -1.42
CA SER A 33 15.90 7.26 -0.51
C SER A 33 16.34 8.11 0.66
N PHE A 34 17.48 7.81 1.28
CA PHE A 34 18.04 8.62 2.36
C PHE A 34 18.24 10.07 1.92
N ARG A 35 18.85 10.27 0.74
CA ARG A 35 19.04 11.62 0.18
C ARG A 35 17.71 12.33 -0.08
N ASN A 36 16.73 11.62 -0.66
CA ASN A 36 15.43 12.19 -1.02
C ASN A 36 14.64 12.57 0.24
N ILE A 37 14.56 11.69 1.24
CA ILE A 37 13.83 11.94 2.49
C ILE A 37 14.52 13.07 3.28
N SER A 38 15.85 13.10 3.35
CA SER A 38 16.57 14.18 4.02
C SER A 38 16.32 15.56 3.37
N ARG A 39 16.19 15.60 2.04
CA ARG A 39 15.83 16.85 1.33
C ARG A 39 14.36 17.20 1.56
N TYR A 40 13.49 16.23 1.53
CA TYR A 40 12.06 16.42 1.77
C TYR A 40 11.80 16.96 3.17
N THR A 41 12.33 16.35 4.21
CA THR A 41 12.14 16.79 5.60
C THR A 41 12.70 18.19 5.85
N LYS A 42 13.83 18.55 5.23
CA LYS A 42 14.33 19.94 5.28
C LYS A 42 13.34 20.90 4.62
N LYS A 43 12.83 20.57 3.42
CA LYS A 43 11.87 21.42 2.69
C LYS A 43 10.57 21.62 3.49
N VAL A 44 10.04 20.54 4.09
CA VAL A 44 8.80 20.62 4.88
C VAL A 44 8.95 21.42 6.16
N LYS A 45 10.11 21.35 6.83
CA LYS A 45 10.39 22.15 8.03
C LYS A 45 10.46 23.66 7.77
N PHE A 46 10.85 24.09 6.55
CA PHE A 46 10.95 25.50 6.19
C PHE A 46 9.66 26.12 5.69
N VAL A 47 8.71 25.29 5.26
CA VAL A 47 7.44 25.77 4.70
C VAL A 47 6.32 25.19 5.55
N GLU A 48 5.69 26.01 6.38
CA GLU A 48 4.48 25.60 7.06
C GLU A 48 3.43 25.22 6.03
N LEU A 49 2.90 23.98 6.11
CA LEU A 49 1.87 23.49 5.20
C LEU A 49 0.71 24.48 5.10
N LYS A 50 0.35 25.15 6.20
CA LYS A 50 -0.70 26.17 6.25
C LYS A 50 -0.41 27.41 5.40
N GLU A 51 0.86 27.77 5.18
CA GLU A 51 1.20 28.92 4.31
C GLU A 51 1.00 28.63 2.83
N ILE A 52 1.25 27.39 2.38
CA ILE A 52 0.97 26.97 1.01
C ILE A 52 -0.53 27.10 0.71
N PHE A 53 -1.38 26.88 1.69
CA PHE A 53 -2.85 26.93 1.57
C PHE A 53 -3.44 28.34 1.79
N ARG A 54 -2.70 29.30 2.33
CA ARG A 54 -3.09 30.71 2.33
C ARG A 54 -3.13 31.32 0.92
N ILE A 55 -2.38 30.77 -0.02
CA ILE A 55 -2.38 31.17 -1.42
C ILE A 55 -3.50 30.38 -2.14
N HIS A 56 -4.74 30.73 -1.97
CA HIS A 56 -6.03 30.42 -2.63
C HIS A 56 -6.10 29.41 -3.82
N ASN A 57 -5.17 28.46 -3.98
CA ASN A 57 -5.05 27.56 -5.14
C ASN A 57 -5.10 26.06 -4.76
N PHE A 58 -5.87 25.70 -3.76
CA PHE A 58 -6.07 24.28 -3.47
C PHE A 58 -7.04 23.64 -4.47
N LYS A 59 -6.75 22.38 -4.82
CA LYS A 59 -7.59 21.60 -5.72
C LYS A 59 -8.60 20.81 -4.90
N PRO A 60 -9.91 20.93 -5.14
CA PRO A 60 -10.93 20.13 -4.47
C PRO A 60 -10.65 18.63 -4.58
N ILE A 61 -10.95 17.88 -3.52
CA ILE A 61 -10.69 16.43 -3.43
C ILE A 61 -12.00 15.68 -3.20
N THR A 62 -12.20 14.57 -3.91
CA THR A 62 -13.19 13.58 -3.52
C THR A 62 -12.50 12.40 -2.83
N VAL A 63 -12.91 12.13 -1.60
CA VAL A 63 -12.50 10.97 -0.81
C VAL A 63 -13.51 9.86 -1.04
N ILE A 64 -13.06 8.70 -1.54
CA ILE A 64 -13.90 7.55 -1.86
C ILE A 64 -13.62 6.42 -0.86
N VAL A 65 -14.67 5.93 -0.22
CA VAL A 65 -14.63 4.83 0.74
C VAL A 65 -15.56 3.70 0.27
N PRO A 66 -15.04 2.68 -0.41
CA PRO A 66 -15.80 1.46 -0.68
C PRO A 66 -16.10 0.70 0.62
N ALA A 67 -17.35 0.34 0.84
CA ALA A 67 -17.80 -0.40 2.02
C ALA A 67 -18.65 -1.61 1.61
N HIS A 68 -18.34 -2.79 2.17
CA HIS A 68 -19.12 -4.00 2.01
C HIS A 68 -19.07 -4.82 3.29
N ASN A 69 -20.19 -4.90 4.01
CA ASN A 69 -20.30 -5.57 5.29
C ASN A 69 -19.33 -4.99 6.35
N GLU A 70 -19.45 -3.69 6.60
CA GLU A 70 -18.56 -2.91 7.50
C GLU A 70 -19.35 -2.36 8.71
N GLU A 71 -20.42 -3.03 9.16
CA GLU A 71 -21.27 -2.59 10.27
C GLU A 71 -20.50 -2.23 11.54
N ASN A 72 -19.38 -2.92 11.81
CA ASN A 72 -18.58 -2.70 13.02
C ASN A 72 -17.75 -1.40 12.98
N ASN A 73 -17.38 -0.91 11.78
CA ASN A 73 -16.40 0.16 11.65
C ASN A 73 -16.93 1.39 10.92
N ILE A 74 -17.97 1.26 10.10
CA ILE A 74 -18.41 2.29 9.17
C ILE A 74 -18.73 3.64 9.82
N VAL A 75 -19.42 3.64 10.96
CA VAL A 75 -19.81 4.87 11.66
C VAL A 75 -18.57 5.63 12.13
N GLN A 76 -17.65 4.93 12.80
CA GLN A 76 -16.40 5.54 13.30
C GLN A 76 -15.51 6.02 12.15
N SER A 77 -15.39 5.24 11.09
CA SER A 77 -14.63 5.59 9.90
C SER A 77 -15.16 6.86 9.24
N VAL A 78 -16.47 6.94 8.99
CA VAL A 78 -17.09 8.12 8.37
C VAL A 78 -16.94 9.36 9.26
N HIS A 79 -17.16 9.24 10.58
CA HIS A 79 -16.96 10.35 11.52
C HIS A 79 -15.52 10.88 11.51
N SER A 80 -14.51 10.01 11.49
CA SER A 80 -13.11 10.42 11.43
C SER A 80 -12.79 11.14 10.10
N LEU A 81 -13.32 10.64 8.99
CA LEU A 81 -13.12 11.23 7.67
C LEU A 81 -13.83 12.57 7.48
N LEU A 82 -14.93 12.82 8.17
CA LEU A 82 -15.63 14.11 8.18
C LEU A 82 -14.88 15.20 8.99
N GLN A 83 -13.86 14.82 9.77
CA GLN A 83 -13.03 15.75 10.55
C GLN A 83 -11.66 16.03 9.92
N LEU A 84 -11.42 15.61 8.66
CA LEU A 84 -10.17 15.86 7.97
C LEU A 84 -9.95 17.36 7.75
N GLU A 85 -8.73 17.82 7.97
CA GLU A 85 -8.34 19.20 7.79
C GLU A 85 -7.99 19.48 6.33
N TYR A 86 -9.01 19.79 5.52
CA TYR A 86 -8.84 20.21 4.14
C TYR A 86 -9.94 21.21 3.74
N PRO A 87 -9.62 22.31 3.02
CA PRO A 87 -10.57 23.39 2.78
C PRO A 87 -11.81 22.97 1.97
N ASP A 88 -11.65 22.13 0.97
CA ASP A 88 -12.74 21.71 0.08
C ASP A 88 -12.58 20.24 -0.31
N TYR A 89 -13.38 19.38 0.33
CA TYR A 89 -13.45 17.97 -0.03
C TYR A 89 -14.85 17.42 0.09
N GLN A 90 -15.12 16.42 -0.74
CA GLN A 90 -16.33 15.62 -0.74
C GLN A 90 -15.99 14.21 -0.26
N LEU A 91 -16.77 13.67 0.65
CA LEU A 91 -16.67 12.28 1.09
C LEU A 91 -17.76 11.45 0.41
N ILE A 92 -17.38 10.45 -0.37
CA ILE A 92 -18.31 9.51 -1.01
C ILE A 92 -18.11 8.12 -0.39
N VAL A 93 -19.10 7.67 0.37
CA VAL A 93 -19.18 6.31 0.89
C VAL A 93 -19.98 5.46 -0.11
N VAL A 94 -19.39 4.35 -0.56
CA VAL A 94 -20.04 3.46 -1.52
C VAL A 94 -20.42 2.15 -0.84
N ASN A 95 -21.71 1.98 -0.56
CA ASN A 95 -22.24 0.70 -0.11
C ASN A 95 -22.38 -0.26 -1.30
N ASP A 96 -21.45 -1.21 -1.38
CA ASP A 96 -21.35 -2.21 -2.45
C ASP A 96 -22.23 -3.43 -2.19
N GLY A 97 -23.52 -3.20 -2.01
CA GLY A 97 -24.50 -4.26 -1.78
C GLY A 97 -24.26 -5.03 -0.47
N SER A 98 -24.01 -4.32 0.64
CA SER A 98 -23.91 -4.95 1.97
C SER A 98 -25.20 -5.68 2.34
N THR A 99 -25.02 -6.77 3.08
CA THR A 99 -26.12 -7.64 3.57
C THR A 99 -26.30 -7.56 5.09
N ASP A 100 -25.41 -6.83 5.77
CA ASP A 100 -25.43 -6.52 7.19
C ASP A 100 -26.09 -5.13 7.47
N ASP A 101 -25.98 -4.62 8.69
CA ASP A 101 -26.56 -3.34 9.10
C ASP A 101 -25.78 -2.10 8.61
N THR A 102 -24.74 -2.25 7.75
CA THR A 102 -23.92 -1.11 7.25
C THR A 102 -24.77 0.04 6.74
N MET A 103 -25.76 -0.23 5.87
CA MET A 103 -26.56 0.83 5.26
C MET A 103 -27.54 1.47 6.28
N LYS A 104 -28.12 0.67 7.18
CA LYS A 104 -28.99 1.14 8.25
C LYS A 104 -28.25 2.11 9.18
N LEU A 105 -27.02 1.75 9.59
CA LEU A 105 -26.18 2.60 10.43
C LEU A 105 -25.85 3.93 9.76
N LEU A 106 -25.64 3.94 8.43
CA LEU A 106 -25.43 5.18 7.68
C LEU A 106 -26.68 6.08 7.69
N PHE A 107 -27.90 5.52 7.62
CA PHE A 107 -29.14 6.28 7.76
C PHE A 107 -29.29 6.86 9.16
N ASP A 108 -29.10 6.05 10.18
CA ASP A 108 -29.36 6.41 11.57
C ASP A 108 -28.39 7.50 12.08
N HIS A 109 -27.10 7.41 11.70
CA HIS A 109 -26.07 8.33 12.23
C HIS A 109 -25.82 9.57 11.39
N PHE A 110 -26.05 9.52 10.07
CA PHE A 110 -25.67 10.62 9.19
C PHE A 110 -26.85 11.35 8.53
N HIS A 111 -28.07 11.04 8.93
CA HIS A 111 -29.30 11.71 8.45
C HIS A 111 -29.35 11.85 6.93
N ILE A 112 -29.04 10.77 6.23
CA ILE A 112 -28.98 10.76 4.75
C ILE A 112 -30.39 10.64 4.16
N ARG A 113 -30.63 11.38 3.05
CA ARG A 113 -31.90 11.36 2.30
C ARG A 113 -31.59 11.09 0.82
N GLN A 114 -32.50 10.37 0.16
CA GLN A 114 -32.35 10.07 -1.25
C GLN A 114 -32.41 11.33 -2.08
N SER A 115 -31.48 11.48 -3.00
CA SER A 115 -31.40 12.57 -3.97
C SER A 115 -31.96 12.11 -5.32
N SER A 116 -32.51 13.07 -6.08
CA SER A 116 -32.91 12.86 -7.49
C SER A 116 -31.72 12.89 -8.46
N PHE A 117 -30.48 12.89 -7.95
CA PHE A 117 -29.28 12.93 -8.77
C PHE A 117 -29.16 11.71 -9.68
N SER A 118 -29.04 11.96 -11.01
CA SER A 118 -28.78 10.90 -11.99
C SER A 118 -27.29 10.87 -12.34
N PRO A 119 -26.59 9.74 -12.14
CA PRO A 119 -25.16 9.64 -12.42
C PRO A 119 -24.89 9.68 -13.92
N TYR A 120 -23.83 10.39 -14.32
CA TYR A 120 -23.30 10.35 -15.68
C TYR A 120 -22.16 9.33 -15.73
N TYR A 121 -22.36 8.26 -16.50
CA TYR A 121 -21.39 7.14 -16.56
C TYR A 121 -20.28 7.41 -17.58
N GLU A 122 -19.16 7.97 -17.13
CA GLU A 122 -17.92 8.09 -17.91
C GLU A 122 -17.10 6.79 -17.85
N ILE A 123 -17.23 6.06 -16.77
CA ILE A 123 -16.52 4.82 -16.50
C ILE A 123 -17.51 3.69 -16.26
N LYS A 124 -17.20 2.51 -16.77
CA LYS A 124 -18.06 1.33 -16.58
C LYS A 124 -18.10 0.93 -15.11
N SER A 125 -19.32 0.82 -14.57
CA SER A 125 -19.60 0.27 -13.24
C SER A 125 -20.95 -0.46 -13.26
N LYS A 126 -21.20 -1.29 -12.24
CA LYS A 126 -22.55 -1.86 -12.03
C LYS A 126 -23.55 -0.77 -11.67
N PRO A 127 -24.85 -1.03 -11.85
CA PRO A 127 -25.90 -0.03 -11.61
C PRO A 127 -25.86 0.56 -10.21
N ILE A 128 -25.94 1.89 -10.13
CA ILE A 128 -26.18 2.64 -8.91
C ILE A 128 -27.68 2.60 -8.65
N LYS A 129 -28.08 2.09 -7.49
CA LYS A 129 -29.50 1.97 -7.09
C LYS A 129 -30.04 3.30 -6.58
N ALA A 130 -29.24 4.00 -5.75
CA ALA A 130 -29.62 5.29 -5.20
C ALA A 130 -28.39 6.10 -4.77
N VAL A 131 -28.52 7.41 -4.76
CA VAL A 131 -27.57 8.37 -4.22
C VAL A 131 -28.25 9.12 -3.08
N TYR A 132 -27.59 9.24 -1.95
CA TYR A 132 -28.07 9.89 -0.76
C TYR A 132 -27.17 11.05 -0.38
N LEU A 133 -27.77 12.15 0.07
CA LEU A 133 -27.06 13.32 0.60
C LEU A 133 -27.37 13.45 2.08
N SER A 134 -26.38 13.80 2.88
CA SER A 134 -26.59 14.07 4.29
C SER A 134 -27.12 15.50 4.49
N SER A 135 -28.14 15.63 5.35
CA SER A 135 -28.62 16.95 5.78
C SER A 135 -27.75 17.55 6.90
N ALA A 136 -27.04 16.71 7.65
CA ALA A 136 -26.17 17.14 8.74
C ALA A 136 -24.72 17.42 8.27
N TYR A 137 -24.28 16.76 7.21
CA TYR A 137 -22.91 16.87 6.67
C TYR A 137 -22.95 17.14 5.15
N PRO A 138 -22.92 18.41 4.72
CA PRO A 138 -23.11 18.78 3.31
C PRO A 138 -22.08 18.18 2.34
N ASN A 139 -20.90 17.82 2.84
CA ASN A 139 -19.83 17.17 2.08
C ASN A 139 -19.93 15.63 2.02
N LEU A 140 -20.91 15.01 2.69
CA LEU A 140 -21.12 13.55 2.69
C LEU A 140 -22.13 13.13 1.64
N VAL A 141 -21.72 12.22 0.78
CA VAL A 141 -22.55 11.52 -0.20
C VAL A 141 -22.47 10.02 0.07
N VAL A 142 -23.60 9.33 0.04
CA VAL A 142 -23.63 7.87 0.15
C VAL A 142 -24.24 7.30 -1.13
N ILE A 143 -23.57 6.31 -1.71
CA ILE A 143 -24.01 5.59 -2.89
C ILE A 143 -24.42 4.17 -2.48
N SER A 144 -25.62 3.74 -2.86
CA SER A 144 -26.03 2.34 -2.79
C SER A 144 -26.02 1.74 -4.19
N LYS A 145 -25.33 0.62 -4.38
CA LYS A 145 -25.20 -0.06 -5.68
C LYS A 145 -25.28 -1.58 -5.57
N GLU A 146 -25.35 -2.25 -6.70
CA GLU A 146 -25.19 -3.69 -6.77
C GLU A 146 -23.75 -4.10 -6.48
N ASN A 147 -23.55 -5.20 -5.76
CA ASN A 147 -22.21 -5.69 -5.43
C ASN A 147 -21.39 -5.95 -6.70
N GLY A 148 -20.27 -5.25 -6.82
CA GLY A 148 -19.33 -5.34 -7.94
C GLY A 148 -17.87 -5.43 -7.49
N GLY A 149 -17.63 -5.33 -6.18
CA GLY A 149 -16.31 -5.31 -5.57
C GLY A 149 -15.68 -3.91 -5.52
N LYS A 150 -14.54 -3.80 -4.83
CA LYS A 150 -13.87 -2.53 -4.53
C LYS A 150 -13.61 -1.68 -5.77
N ALA A 151 -13.01 -2.24 -6.82
CA ALA A 151 -12.70 -1.53 -8.06
C ALA A 151 -13.95 -0.95 -8.74
N ASP A 152 -15.04 -1.70 -8.76
CA ASP A 152 -16.32 -1.26 -9.32
C ASP A 152 -16.96 -0.15 -8.48
N SER A 153 -16.86 -0.22 -7.16
CA SER A 153 -17.33 0.79 -6.24
C SER A 153 -16.58 2.11 -6.39
N ILE A 154 -15.26 2.06 -6.59
CA ILE A 154 -14.45 3.24 -6.88
C ILE A 154 -14.89 3.86 -8.21
N ASN A 155 -15.10 3.06 -9.26
CA ASN A 155 -15.58 3.53 -10.56
C ASN A 155 -16.94 4.21 -10.46
N ALA A 156 -17.87 3.65 -9.69
CA ALA A 156 -19.18 4.25 -9.44
C ALA A 156 -19.06 5.62 -8.77
N ALA A 157 -18.17 5.76 -7.79
CA ALA A 157 -17.93 7.05 -7.12
C ALA A 157 -17.24 8.08 -8.04
N ILE A 158 -16.31 7.66 -8.92
CA ILE A 158 -15.70 8.57 -9.91
C ILE A 158 -16.74 9.15 -10.86
N ASN A 159 -17.77 8.39 -11.23
CA ASN A 159 -18.89 8.85 -12.07
C ASN A 159 -19.75 9.93 -11.38
N ILE A 160 -19.79 9.94 -10.06
CA ILE A 160 -20.51 10.94 -9.25
C ILE A 160 -19.63 12.17 -8.96
N SER A 161 -18.33 11.95 -8.80
CA SER A 161 -17.38 13.00 -8.44
C SER A 161 -17.14 13.99 -9.58
N LYS A 162 -17.08 15.29 -9.22
CA LYS A 162 -16.67 16.38 -10.14
C LYS A 162 -15.31 16.96 -9.79
N ASN A 163 -14.75 16.61 -8.63
CA ASN A 163 -13.50 17.17 -8.15
C ASN A 163 -12.29 16.70 -8.97
N PRO A 164 -11.27 17.54 -9.17
CA PRO A 164 -10.10 17.21 -9.98
C PRO A 164 -9.21 16.15 -9.37
N LEU A 165 -9.28 15.95 -8.05
CA LEU A 165 -8.51 14.94 -7.33
C LEU A 165 -9.42 13.90 -6.70
N ILE A 166 -9.04 12.64 -6.82
CA ILE A 166 -9.73 11.48 -6.25
C ILE A 166 -8.79 10.78 -5.29
N THR A 167 -9.17 10.70 -4.03
CA THR A 167 -8.46 9.93 -3.00
C THR A 167 -9.26 8.68 -2.66
N VAL A 168 -8.62 7.53 -2.72
CA VAL A 168 -9.22 6.23 -2.39
C VAL A 168 -8.68 5.75 -1.05
N ILE A 169 -9.58 5.28 -0.19
CA ILE A 169 -9.28 4.85 1.18
C ILE A 169 -10.01 3.54 1.47
N ASP A 170 -9.35 2.61 2.18
CA ASP A 170 -10.05 1.43 2.74
C ASP A 170 -10.90 1.85 3.94
N ALA A 171 -12.08 1.25 4.09
CA ALA A 171 -13.03 1.57 5.15
C ALA A 171 -12.49 1.33 6.58
N ASP A 172 -11.45 0.51 6.71
CA ASP A 172 -10.77 0.16 7.96
C ASP A 172 -9.46 0.94 8.18
N SER A 173 -9.17 1.93 7.34
CA SER A 173 -7.98 2.76 7.46
C SER A 173 -8.22 3.97 8.37
N ILE A 174 -7.25 4.29 9.22
CA ILE A 174 -7.23 5.49 10.05
C ILE A 174 -6.30 6.51 9.39
N LEU A 175 -6.76 7.75 9.22
CA LEU A 175 -6.00 8.81 8.61
C LEU A 175 -5.50 9.84 9.61
N GLU A 176 -4.33 10.42 9.32
CA GLU A 176 -3.90 11.66 9.99
C GLU A 176 -4.79 12.82 9.53
N ARG A 177 -5.12 13.76 10.43
CA ARG A 177 -6.05 14.86 10.12
C ARG A 177 -5.62 15.71 8.93
N ASP A 178 -4.32 15.93 8.77
CA ASP A 178 -3.70 16.73 7.71
C ASP A 178 -3.29 15.90 6.48
N CYS A 179 -3.72 14.65 6.38
CA CYS A 179 -3.32 13.73 5.30
C CYS A 179 -3.68 14.25 3.92
N LEU A 180 -4.84 14.91 3.75
CA LEU A 180 -5.27 15.48 2.48
C LEU A 180 -4.39 16.68 2.07
N LEU A 181 -3.96 17.49 3.03
CA LEU A 181 -3.01 18.57 2.79
C LEU A 181 -1.68 18.04 2.25
N LYS A 182 -1.16 16.98 2.87
CA LYS A 182 0.10 16.34 2.49
C LYS A 182 0.01 15.71 1.10
N ILE A 183 -1.08 14.97 0.80
CA ILE A 183 -1.22 14.23 -0.47
C ILE A 183 -1.53 15.16 -1.65
N ALA A 184 -2.21 16.31 -1.43
CA ALA A 184 -2.53 17.27 -2.47
C ALA A 184 -1.34 18.11 -2.92
N ARG A 185 -0.38 18.37 -2.02
CA ARG A 185 0.77 19.22 -2.25
C ARG A 185 1.55 18.90 -3.53
N PRO A 186 1.94 17.64 -3.84
CA PRO A 186 2.64 17.33 -5.08
C PRO A 186 1.90 17.75 -6.35
N PHE A 187 0.55 17.65 -6.36
CA PHE A 187 -0.26 18.06 -7.53
C PHE A 187 -0.29 19.58 -7.74
N MET A 188 0.01 20.36 -6.71
CA MET A 188 0.15 21.82 -6.82
C MET A 188 1.55 22.21 -7.27
N GLU A 189 2.57 21.45 -6.87
CA GLU A 189 3.97 21.72 -7.22
C GLU A 189 4.32 21.28 -8.65
N ASN A 190 3.62 20.29 -9.23
CA ASN A 190 3.92 19.75 -10.54
C ASN A 190 2.67 19.19 -11.26
N GLU A 191 2.28 19.85 -12.34
CA GLU A 191 1.13 19.47 -13.17
C GLU A 191 1.25 18.13 -13.88
N ASN A 192 2.47 17.60 -14.03
CA ASN A 192 2.68 16.28 -14.63
C ASN A 192 2.36 15.13 -13.67
N ILE A 193 2.13 15.41 -12.39
CA ILE A 193 1.77 14.38 -11.41
C ILE A 193 0.34 13.93 -11.66
N VAL A 194 0.15 12.62 -11.83
CA VAL A 194 -1.15 11.99 -12.09
C VAL A 194 -1.61 11.10 -10.94
N ALA A 195 -0.67 10.65 -10.12
CA ALA A 195 -0.96 9.85 -8.93
C ALA A 195 0.08 10.08 -7.83
N VAL A 196 -0.37 10.05 -6.58
CA VAL A 196 0.46 10.21 -5.38
C VAL A 196 0.10 9.12 -4.37
N GLY A 197 1.10 8.38 -3.90
CA GLY A 197 0.94 7.45 -2.79
C GLY A 197 1.39 8.06 -1.47
N GLY A 198 0.72 7.69 -0.38
CA GLY A 198 1.12 8.04 0.98
C GLY A 198 1.74 6.87 1.74
N THR A 199 2.54 7.17 2.75
CA THR A 199 3.08 6.16 3.65
C THR A 199 1.99 5.59 4.55
N VAL A 200 1.90 4.26 4.57
CA VAL A 200 1.00 3.52 5.46
C VAL A 200 1.79 2.94 6.63
N ARG A 201 1.25 3.04 7.83
CA ARG A 201 1.79 2.51 9.08
C ARG A 201 0.88 1.42 9.65
N ILE A 202 1.43 0.66 10.59
CA ILE A 202 0.68 -0.37 11.31
C ILE A 202 0.10 0.24 12.58
N ALA A 203 -1.22 0.12 12.73
CA ALA A 203 -1.97 0.67 13.87
C ALA A 203 -2.01 -0.27 15.09
N ASN A 204 -1.65 -1.55 14.93
CA ASN A 204 -1.63 -2.51 16.03
C ASN A 204 -0.73 -2.05 17.18
N GLY A 205 -1.32 -1.88 18.36
CA GLY A 205 -0.64 -1.38 19.56
C GLY A 205 -0.70 0.13 19.75
N CYS A 206 -1.22 0.88 18.77
CA CYS A 206 -1.51 2.30 18.93
C CYS A 206 -2.79 2.51 19.73
N LYS A 207 -2.88 3.64 20.45
CA LYS A 207 -4.16 4.09 21.01
C LYS A 207 -4.92 4.87 19.96
N VAL A 208 -6.13 4.41 19.67
CA VAL A 208 -7.05 5.07 18.74
C VAL A 208 -8.16 5.72 19.56
N ASN A 209 -8.38 7.01 19.35
CA ASN A 209 -9.44 7.76 19.99
C ASN A 209 -10.21 8.55 18.93
N GLN A 210 -11.53 8.42 18.90
CA GLN A 210 -12.43 9.10 17.93
C GLN A 210 -11.98 8.95 16.46
N GLY A 211 -11.42 7.78 16.09
CA GLY A 211 -10.95 7.50 14.73
C GLY A 211 -9.59 8.08 14.35
N TYR A 212 -8.80 8.55 15.32
CA TYR A 212 -7.42 9.02 15.12
C TYR A 212 -6.45 8.26 16.01
N VAL A 213 -5.20 8.16 15.55
CA VAL A 213 -4.11 7.64 16.38
C VAL A 213 -3.66 8.75 17.34
N GLU A 214 -4.01 8.58 18.62
CA GLU A 214 -3.65 9.50 19.69
C GLU A 214 -2.21 9.26 20.19
N ASP A 215 -1.85 7.99 20.34
CA ASP A 215 -0.55 7.58 20.85
C ASP A 215 -0.03 6.39 20.03
N VAL A 216 1.18 6.52 19.52
CA VAL A 216 1.82 5.49 18.70
C VAL A 216 2.53 4.50 19.61
N GLY A 217 2.20 3.21 19.45
CA GLY A 217 2.79 2.13 20.21
C GLY A 217 2.99 0.88 19.38
N LEU A 218 3.75 -0.07 19.92
CA LEU A 218 3.99 -1.35 19.28
C LEU A 218 3.06 -2.44 19.84
N SER A 219 2.53 -3.27 18.95
CA SER A 219 1.74 -4.44 19.33
C SER A 219 2.52 -5.39 20.25
N LYS A 220 1.79 -6.12 21.11
CA LYS A 220 2.36 -7.25 21.85
C LYS A 220 2.67 -8.43 20.93
N SER A 221 2.00 -8.53 19.78
CA SER A 221 2.22 -9.57 18.77
C SER A 221 3.54 -9.38 18.03
N TRP A 222 4.45 -10.35 18.09
CA TRP A 222 5.68 -10.35 17.30
C TRP A 222 5.41 -10.29 15.80
N LEU A 223 4.34 -10.95 15.36
CA LEU A 223 3.97 -10.98 13.94
C LEU A 223 3.58 -9.59 13.42
N ALA A 224 2.86 -8.79 14.24
CA ALA A 224 2.57 -7.40 13.89
C ALA A 224 3.83 -6.53 13.90
N ARG A 225 4.74 -6.72 14.87
CA ARG A 225 6.02 -5.97 14.94
C ARG A 225 6.92 -6.24 13.73
N PHE A 226 7.03 -7.49 13.27
CA PHE A 226 7.76 -7.80 12.04
C PHE A 226 7.19 -7.06 10.85
N GLN A 227 5.87 -6.94 10.76
CA GLN A 227 5.22 -6.17 9.70
C GLN A 227 5.48 -4.66 9.83
N VAL A 228 5.62 -4.10 11.05
CA VAL A 228 6.07 -2.71 11.21
C VAL A 228 7.40 -2.48 10.52
N VAL A 229 8.42 -3.31 10.81
CA VAL A 229 9.76 -3.20 10.19
C VAL A 229 9.69 -3.39 8.68
N GLU A 230 8.92 -4.36 8.20
CA GLU A 230 8.70 -4.62 6.78
C GLU A 230 8.07 -3.41 6.07
N TYR A 231 7.05 -2.77 6.68
CA TYR A 231 6.40 -1.58 6.12
C TYR A 231 7.35 -0.37 6.10
N LEU A 232 8.13 -0.15 7.15
CA LEU A 232 9.16 0.89 7.16
C LEU A 232 10.13 0.72 5.99
N ARG A 233 10.63 -0.48 5.77
CA ARG A 233 11.52 -0.79 4.65
C ARG A 233 10.85 -0.63 3.29
N ALA A 234 9.63 -1.13 3.13
CA ALA A 234 8.91 -1.08 1.86
C ALA A 234 8.52 0.36 1.46
N PHE A 235 8.06 1.16 2.42
CA PHE A 235 7.59 2.52 2.14
C PHE A 235 8.73 3.53 2.10
N LEU A 236 9.66 3.53 3.06
CA LEU A 236 10.71 4.53 3.12
C LEU A 236 11.83 4.27 2.12
N PHE A 237 12.23 3.01 1.89
CA PHE A 237 13.29 2.70 0.96
C PHE A 237 12.79 2.30 -0.43
N GLY A 238 11.92 1.30 -0.50
CA GLY A 238 11.49 0.76 -1.78
C GLY A 238 10.79 1.81 -2.64
N ARG A 239 9.71 2.40 -2.14
CA ARG A 239 8.89 3.34 -2.93
C ARG A 239 9.59 4.67 -3.20
N ASN A 240 10.27 5.25 -2.21
CA ASN A 240 11.05 6.47 -2.41
C ASN A 240 12.24 6.28 -3.35
N GLY A 241 12.89 5.11 -3.31
CA GLY A 241 13.97 4.79 -4.24
C GLY A 241 13.47 4.73 -5.69
N PHE A 242 12.34 4.06 -5.93
CA PHE A 242 11.73 3.99 -7.26
C PHE A 242 11.11 5.31 -7.72
N ASP A 243 10.69 6.21 -6.82
CA ASP A 243 10.20 7.54 -7.19
C ASP A 243 11.23 8.34 -7.99
N PHE A 244 12.51 8.20 -7.66
CA PHE A 244 13.60 8.85 -8.39
C PHE A 244 13.60 8.51 -9.88
N PHE A 245 13.31 7.26 -10.23
CA PHE A 245 13.22 6.78 -11.62
C PHE A 245 11.85 7.01 -12.26
N ASN A 246 10.90 7.67 -11.55
CA ASN A 246 9.49 7.71 -11.92
C ASN A 246 8.96 6.30 -12.22
N GLY A 247 9.33 5.36 -11.36
CA GLY A 247 9.12 3.91 -11.52
C GLY A 247 8.25 3.30 -10.44
N ILE A 248 7.46 4.08 -9.71
CA ILE A 248 6.49 3.53 -8.75
C ILE A 248 5.44 2.75 -9.52
N LEU A 249 5.39 1.44 -9.32
CA LEU A 249 4.39 0.55 -9.94
C LEU A 249 3.20 0.26 -9.03
N ILE A 250 3.33 0.50 -7.73
CA ILE A 250 2.28 0.25 -6.75
C ILE A 250 2.13 1.41 -5.77
N ILE A 251 0.91 1.88 -5.64
CA ILE A 251 0.45 2.76 -4.57
C ILE A 251 -0.50 1.96 -3.70
N SER A 252 -0.44 2.15 -2.37
CA SER A 252 -1.29 1.39 -1.45
C SER A 252 -2.77 1.66 -1.70
N GLY A 253 -3.57 0.59 -1.78
CA GLY A 253 -5.01 0.68 -1.84
C GLY A 253 -5.65 1.25 -0.56
N ALA A 254 -4.88 1.31 0.55
CA ALA A 254 -5.34 1.90 1.81
C ALA A 254 -5.34 3.44 1.79
N PHE A 255 -4.45 4.07 1.01
CA PHE A 255 -4.43 5.53 0.83
C PHE A 255 -3.66 5.92 -0.44
N SER A 256 -4.40 6.45 -1.40
CA SER A 256 -3.86 6.88 -2.70
C SER A 256 -4.67 8.04 -3.27
N CYS A 257 -4.00 8.95 -3.99
CA CYS A 257 -4.65 10.09 -4.64
C CYS A 257 -4.28 10.15 -6.13
N PHE A 258 -5.26 10.44 -6.96
CA PHE A 258 -5.15 10.46 -8.42
C PHE A 258 -5.78 11.71 -9.01
N ARG A 259 -5.30 12.15 -10.16
CA ARG A 259 -6.05 13.09 -10.99
C ARG A 259 -7.25 12.37 -11.62
N ARG A 260 -8.44 12.97 -11.48
CA ARG A 260 -9.68 12.41 -12.02
C ARG A 260 -9.61 12.23 -13.55
N ASP A 261 -9.12 13.25 -14.28
CA ASP A 261 -8.97 13.18 -15.73
C ASP A 261 -8.04 12.06 -16.20
N ALA A 262 -6.99 11.78 -15.42
CA ALA A 262 -6.09 10.67 -15.69
C ALA A 262 -6.79 9.32 -15.49
N LEU A 263 -7.54 9.13 -14.38
CA LEU A 263 -8.33 7.92 -14.14
C LEU A 263 -9.37 7.68 -15.24
N VAL A 264 -10.14 8.71 -15.59
CA VAL A 264 -11.16 8.63 -16.66
C VAL A 264 -10.52 8.28 -18.00
N SER A 265 -9.38 8.91 -18.34
CA SER A 265 -8.69 8.71 -19.63
C SER A 265 -8.16 7.27 -19.85
N VAL A 266 -8.03 6.50 -18.78
CA VAL A 266 -7.62 5.08 -18.83
C VAL A 266 -8.77 4.11 -18.55
N GLY A 267 -10.01 4.63 -18.37
CA GLY A 267 -11.22 3.82 -18.15
C GLY A 267 -11.45 3.38 -16.70
N GLY A 268 -10.89 4.09 -15.71
CA GLY A 268 -11.05 3.80 -14.29
C GLY A 268 -10.31 2.55 -13.84
N TYR A 269 -10.74 1.97 -12.71
CA TYR A 269 -10.18 0.73 -12.16
C TYR A 269 -10.66 -0.50 -12.92
N LEU A 270 -9.78 -1.50 -13.10
CA LEU A 270 -10.13 -2.76 -13.74
C LEU A 270 -10.90 -3.66 -12.77
N THR A 271 -12.17 -3.86 -13.05
CA THR A 271 -13.04 -4.74 -12.24
C THR A 271 -12.60 -6.19 -12.33
N GLY A 272 -12.62 -6.90 -11.19
CA GLY A 272 -12.20 -8.31 -11.12
C GLY A 272 -10.69 -8.55 -11.06
N SER A 273 -9.87 -7.50 -11.06
CA SER A 273 -8.43 -7.61 -10.80
C SER A 273 -8.16 -7.96 -9.33
N ILE A 274 -7.15 -8.81 -9.10
CA ILE A 274 -6.71 -9.19 -7.75
C ILE A 274 -5.84 -8.08 -7.13
N GLY A 275 -5.11 -7.33 -7.95
CA GLY A 275 -4.22 -6.24 -7.56
C GLY A 275 -4.59 -4.95 -8.27
N GLU A 276 -5.82 -4.47 -8.02
CA GLU A 276 -6.39 -3.28 -8.66
C GLU A 276 -5.55 -2.02 -8.43
N ASP A 277 -4.91 -1.92 -7.26
CA ASP A 277 -4.05 -0.81 -6.84
C ASP A 277 -2.73 -0.74 -7.62
N MET A 278 -2.12 -1.88 -7.91
CA MET A 278 -0.94 -1.96 -8.77
C MET A 278 -1.34 -1.81 -10.25
N GLU A 279 -2.41 -2.48 -10.68
CA GLU A 279 -2.84 -2.50 -12.08
C GLU A 279 -3.12 -1.09 -12.60
N ILE A 280 -3.89 -0.28 -11.84
CA ILE A 280 -4.22 1.09 -12.25
C ILE A 280 -2.97 1.96 -12.42
N VAL A 281 -1.99 1.85 -11.53
CA VAL A 281 -0.75 2.62 -11.59
C VAL A 281 0.09 2.22 -12.82
N VAL A 282 0.24 0.93 -13.06
CA VAL A 282 0.98 0.42 -14.23
C VAL A 282 0.29 0.84 -15.53
N ARG A 283 -1.05 0.78 -15.58
CA ARG A 283 -1.84 1.22 -16.74
C ARG A 283 -1.75 2.71 -16.97
N LEU A 284 -1.78 3.55 -15.93
CA LEU A 284 -1.54 4.99 -16.04
C LEU A 284 -0.17 5.27 -16.66
N HIS A 285 0.89 4.64 -16.17
CA HIS A 285 2.21 4.76 -16.76
C HIS A 285 2.24 4.37 -18.23
N LYS A 286 1.62 3.23 -18.59
CA LYS A 286 1.60 2.70 -19.95
C LYS A 286 0.83 3.61 -20.90
N GLU A 287 -0.45 3.88 -20.59
CA GLU A 287 -1.36 4.54 -21.54
C GLU A 287 -1.04 6.03 -21.71
N LEU A 288 -0.69 6.73 -20.62
CA LEU A 288 -0.39 8.15 -20.71
C LEU A 288 0.95 8.41 -21.43
N ARG A 289 1.97 7.58 -21.19
CA ARG A 289 3.23 7.68 -21.91
C ARG A 289 3.08 7.28 -23.38
N ARG A 290 2.19 6.31 -23.68
CA ARG A 290 1.85 5.96 -25.06
C ARG A 290 1.27 7.15 -25.82
N LYS A 291 0.51 8.02 -25.15
CA LYS A 291 -0.03 9.27 -25.67
C LYS A 291 0.96 10.44 -25.62
N ASN A 292 2.26 10.18 -25.41
CA ASN A 292 3.33 11.17 -25.27
C ASN A 292 3.09 12.22 -24.15
N LYS A 293 2.23 11.94 -23.19
CA LYS A 293 2.02 12.83 -22.04
C LYS A 293 3.18 12.67 -21.05
N LYS A 294 3.76 13.79 -20.63
CA LYS A 294 4.68 13.80 -19.48
C LYS A 294 3.87 13.43 -18.25
N THR A 295 4.19 12.30 -17.63
CA THR A 295 3.48 11.78 -16.47
C THR A 295 4.43 11.42 -15.36
N LYS A 296 4.07 11.76 -14.15
CA LYS A 296 4.78 11.37 -12.93
C LYS A 296 3.81 10.73 -11.95
N VAL A 297 4.21 9.58 -11.43
CA VAL A 297 3.63 8.98 -10.22
C VAL A 297 4.65 9.19 -9.12
N THR A 298 4.25 9.73 -7.99
CA THR A 298 5.16 10.07 -6.89
C THR A 298 4.65 9.55 -5.55
N PHE A 299 5.46 9.70 -4.52
CA PHE A 299 5.20 9.18 -3.19
C PHE A 299 5.57 10.22 -2.14
N ILE A 300 4.71 10.38 -1.11
CA ILE A 300 5.04 11.19 0.06
C ILE A 300 5.47 10.29 1.21
N PRO A 301 6.64 10.58 1.82
CA PRO A 301 7.18 9.76 2.88
C PRO A 301 6.51 9.99 4.24
N ASP A 302 5.69 11.06 4.38
CA ASP A 302 4.97 11.32 5.62
C ASP A 302 4.04 10.17 5.99
N PRO A 303 3.95 9.81 7.27
CA PRO A 303 2.92 8.89 7.73
C PRO A 303 1.57 9.59 7.65
N VAL A 304 0.70 9.09 6.79
CA VAL A 304 -0.62 9.69 6.52
C VAL A 304 -1.78 8.74 6.75
N CYS A 305 -1.49 7.44 6.81
CA CYS A 305 -2.48 6.39 6.95
C CYS A 305 -1.98 5.29 7.87
N TRP A 306 -2.89 4.73 8.67
CA TRP A 306 -2.65 3.62 9.59
C TRP A 306 -3.63 2.50 9.27
N THR A 307 -3.15 1.26 9.26
CA THR A 307 -3.96 0.08 8.95
C THR A 307 -3.68 -1.05 9.93
N GLU A 308 -4.65 -1.95 10.10
CA GLU A 308 -4.48 -3.14 10.92
C GLU A 308 -3.65 -4.18 10.19
N ALA A 309 -2.61 -4.69 10.84
CA ALA A 309 -1.80 -5.80 10.35
C ALA A 309 -2.32 -7.14 10.86
N PRO A 310 -2.30 -8.21 10.06
CA PRO A 310 -2.60 -9.56 10.51
C PRO A 310 -1.74 -10.02 11.69
N GLU A 311 -2.38 -10.55 12.73
CA GLU A 311 -1.68 -11.10 13.90
C GLU A 311 -1.65 -12.63 13.93
N THR A 312 -2.20 -13.29 12.91
CA THR A 312 -2.16 -14.76 12.79
C THR A 312 -1.45 -15.17 11.50
N PHE A 313 -0.75 -16.32 11.55
CA PHE A 313 -0.09 -16.88 10.37
C PHE A 313 -1.08 -17.18 9.23
N LYS A 314 -2.30 -17.62 9.56
CA LYS A 314 -3.36 -17.94 8.59
C LYS A 314 -3.74 -16.72 7.77
N THR A 315 -4.06 -15.62 8.44
CA THR A 315 -4.48 -14.36 7.79
C THR A 315 -3.33 -13.73 7.02
N LEU A 316 -2.12 -13.70 7.61
CA LEU A 316 -0.93 -13.16 6.96
C LEU A 316 -0.56 -13.96 5.71
N SER A 317 -0.58 -15.31 5.77
CA SER A 317 -0.36 -16.15 4.60
C SER A 317 -1.35 -15.86 3.47
N SER A 318 -2.63 -15.72 3.79
CA SER A 318 -3.67 -15.36 2.81
C SER A 318 -3.39 -14.01 2.15
N GLN A 319 -3.01 -13.00 2.95
CA GLN A 319 -2.64 -11.67 2.46
C GLN A 319 -1.43 -11.70 1.52
N ARG A 320 -0.35 -12.41 1.90
CA ARG A 320 0.89 -12.50 1.09
C ARG A 320 0.66 -13.24 -0.23
N LYS A 321 -0.12 -14.32 -0.21
CA LYS A 321 -0.52 -15.03 -1.43
C LYS A 321 -1.34 -14.13 -2.36
N ARG A 322 -2.29 -13.35 -1.82
CA ARG A 322 -3.08 -12.39 -2.60
C ARG A 322 -2.20 -11.32 -3.24
N TRP A 323 -1.30 -10.71 -2.48
CA TRP A 323 -0.38 -9.70 -3.02
C TRP A 323 0.50 -10.25 -4.13
N GLN A 324 1.03 -11.46 -3.95
CA GLN A 324 1.84 -12.10 -4.99
C GLN A 324 1.02 -12.36 -6.28
N LYS A 325 -0.22 -12.85 -6.13
CA LYS A 325 -1.13 -13.06 -7.28
C LYS A 325 -1.44 -11.75 -8.00
N GLY A 326 -1.74 -10.68 -7.27
CA GLY A 326 -1.99 -9.35 -7.83
C GLY A 326 -0.79 -8.79 -8.59
N THR A 327 0.42 -8.95 -8.04
CA THR A 327 1.66 -8.57 -8.73
C THR A 327 1.84 -9.32 -10.04
N ILE A 328 1.67 -10.65 -10.03
CA ILE A 328 1.79 -11.49 -11.23
C ILE A 328 0.76 -11.09 -12.28
N GLU A 329 -0.50 -10.88 -11.88
CA GLU A 329 -1.57 -10.46 -12.77
C GLU A 329 -1.26 -9.12 -13.44
N SER A 330 -0.87 -8.11 -12.65
CA SER A 330 -0.54 -6.77 -13.16
C SER A 330 0.64 -6.81 -14.13
N ILE A 331 1.69 -7.56 -13.82
CA ILE A 331 2.85 -7.76 -14.71
C ILE A 331 2.43 -8.46 -16.00
N ARG A 332 1.61 -9.51 -15.92
CA ARG A 332 1.12 -10.25 -17.10
C ARG A 332 0.25 -9.39 -18.02
N LEU A 333 -0.66 -8.58 -17.45
CA LEU A 333 -1.53 -7.69 -18.22
C LEU A 333 -0.74 -6.61 -18.97
N HIS A 334 0.38 -6.21 -18.42
CA HIS A 334 1.20 -5.12 -18.96
C HIS A 334 2.57 -5.59 -19.49
N LYS A 335 2.70 -6.85 -19.91
CA LYS A 335 3.96 -7.45 -20.42
C LYS A 335 4.64 -6.66 -21.54
N SER A 336 3.90 -5.83 -22.30
CA SER A 336 4.46 -4.96 -23.35
C SER A 336 5.38 -3.86 -22.84
N LEU A 337 5.48 -3.67 -21.52
CA LEU A 337 6.43 -2.76 -20.89
C LEU A 337 7.83 -3.39 -20.74
N PHE A 338 7.93 -4.72 -20.77
CA PHE A 338 9.15 -5.47 -20.47
C PHE A 338 10.22 -5.22 -21.56
N PHE A 339 11.38 -4.70 -21.13
CA PHE A 339 12.49 -4.26 -21.98
C PHE A 339 12.09 -3.34 -23.13
N ASN A 340 11.10 -2.48 -22.93
CA ASN A 340 10.60 -1.57 -23.96
C ASN A 340 11.16 -0.16 -23.76
N LEU A 341 12.04 0.27 -24.65
CA LEU A 341 12.72 1.58 -24.65
C LEU A 341 11.76 2.77 -24.69
N ARG A 342 10.55 2.61 -25.26
CA ARG A 342 9.52 3.66 -25.30
C ARG A 342 9.15 4.15 -23.90
N TYR A 343 9.24 3.29 -22.90
CA TYR A 343 8.91 3.59 -21.51
C TYR A 343 10.12 3.98 -20.66
N LYS A 344 11.29 4.18 -21.29
CA LYS A 344 12.54 4.63 -20.65
C LYS A 344 12.90 3.74 -19.43
N TRP A 345 13.30 4.36 -18.32
CA TRP A 345 13.69 3.66 -17.09
C TRP A 345 12.62 2.70 -16.56
N MET A 346 11.34 3.05 -16.73
CA MET A 346 10.25 2.18 -16.31
C MET A 346 10.25 0.84 -17.06
N GLY A 347 10.39 0.87 -18.39
CA GLY A 347 10.42 -0.35 -19.21
C GLY A 347 11.73 -1.11 -19.14
N MET A 348 12.86 -0.39 -19.02
CA MET A 348 14.19 -1.00 -19.10
C MET A 348 14.73 -1.46 -17.74
N LEU A 349 14.33 -0.82 -16.63
CA LEU A 349 14.87 -1.12 -15.32
C LEU A 349 13.79 -1.60 -14.35
N VAL A 350 12.75 -0.78 -14.13
CA VAL A 350 11.77 -1.02 -13.06
C VAL A 350 10.89 -2.23 -13.36
N PHE A 351 10.34 -2.32 -14.55
CA PHE A 351 9.47 -3.44 -14.91
C PHE A 351 10.23 -4.78 -14.94
N PRO A 352 11.44 -4.90 -15.54
CA PRO A 352 12.30 -6.08 -15.40
C PRO A 352 12.66 -6.41 -13.94
N TYR A 353 12.94 -5.40 -13.10
CA TYR A 353 13.16 -5.62 -11.67
C TYR A 353 11.96 -6.34 -11.03
N TYR A 354 10.73 -5.86 -11.26
CA TYR A 354 9.53 -6.52 -10.71
C TYR A 354 9.36 -7.95 -11.23
N VAL A 355 9.67 -8.20 -12.50
CA VAL A 355 9.63 -9.56 -13.07
C VAL A 355 10.63 -10.47 -12.37
N PHE A 356 11.91 -10.08 -12.33
CA PHE A 356 12.98 -10.96 -11.84
C PHE A 356 13.01 -11.07 -10.32
N PHE A 357 12.73 -9.99 -9.59
CA PHE A 357 12.91 -9.96 -8.14
C PHE A 357 11.60 -10.02 -7.34
N GLU A 358 10.48 -9.51 -7.86
CA GLU A 358 9.21 -9.59 -7.15
C GLU A 358 8.37 -10.82 -7.58
N VAL A 359 8.33 -11.14 -8.89
CA VAL A 359 7.55 -12.30 -9.36
C VAL A 359 8.35 -13.59 -9.16
N PHE A 360 9.56 -13.68 -9.70
CA PHE A 360 10.39 -14.89 -9.63
C PHE A 360 11.23 -14.99 -8.35
N GLY A 361 11.42 -13.91 -7.60
CA GLY A 361 12.21 -13.89 -6.37
C GLY A 361 11.87 -15.01 -5.39
N PRO A 362 10.60 -15.18 -5.00
CA PRO A 362 10.23 -16.25 -4.07
C PRO A 362 10.55 -17.65 -4.55
N PHE A 363 10.50 -17.90 -5.88
CA PHE A 363 10.91 -19.18 -6.47
C PHE A 363 12.41 -19.40 -6.32
N ILE A 364 13.23 -18.39 -6.70
CA ILE A 364 14.69 -18.47 -6.62
C ILE A 364 15.14 -18.60 -5.17
N GLU A 365 14.51 -17.88 -4.25
CA GLU A 365 14.82 -17.93 -2.83
C GLU A 365 14.54 -19.32 -2.25
N ILE A 366 13.35 -19.88 -2.45
CA ILE A 366 12.97 -21.18 -1.90
C ILE A 366 13.79 -22.31 -2.55
N SER A 367 13.95 -22.32 -3.88
CA SER A 367 14.77 -23.32 -4.56
C SER A 367 16.24 -23.17 -4.18
N GLY A 368 16.72 -21.95 -3.95
CA GLY A 368 18.07 -21.69 -3.44
C GLY A 368 18.30 -22.31 -2.06
N TYR A 369 17.36 -22.14 -1.11
CA TYR A 369 17.45 -22.82 0.19
C TYR A 369 17.49 -24.33 0.04
N VAL A 370 16.58 -24.91 -0.77
CA VAL A 370 16.52 -26.37 -0.96
C VAL A 370 17.83 -26.91 -1.54
N VAL A 371 18.31 -26.30 -2.63
CA VAL A 371 19.55 -26.75 -3.30
C VAL A 371 20.76 -26.54 -2.39
N PHE A 372 20.82 -25.43 -1.65
CA PHE A 372 21.89 -25.15 -0.72
C PHE A 372 21.99 -26.21 0.40
N PHE A 373 20.86 -26.55 1.04
CA PHE A 373 20.86 -27.60 2.08
C PHE A 373 21.21 -28.99 1.53
N ILE A 374 20.71 -29.31 0.32
CA ILE A 374 21.13 -30.54 -0.37
C ILE A 374 22.63 -30.53 -0.64
N SER A 375 23.19 -29.42 -1.10
CA SER A 375 24.63 -29.25 -1.39
C SER A 375 25.49 -29.42 -0.13
N LEU A 376 25.02 -28.88 1.00
CA LEU A 376 25.68 -28.98 2.28
C LEU A 376 25.66 -30.44 2.78
N PHE A 377 24.52 -31.11 2.68
CA PHE A 377 24.36 -32.51 3.09
C PHE A 377 25.21 -33.47 2.25
N LEU A 378 25.32 -33.22 0.95
CA LEU A 378 26.15 -34.01 0.03
C LEU A 378 27.65 -33.66 0.07
N GLY A 379 28.06 -32.70 0.90
CA GLY A 379 29.45 -32.24 0.99
C GLY A 379 29.97 -31.50 -0.26
N ILE A 380 29.06 -31.04 -1.14
CA ILE A 380 29.42 -30.27 -2.33
C ILE A 380 29.89 -28.86 -1.95
N VAL A 381 29.29 -28.29 -0.91
CA VAL A 381 29.62 -26.99 -0.35
C VAL A 381 30.28 -27.20 1.02
N PRO A 382 31.49 -26.67 1.24
CA PRO A 382 32.17 -26.80 2.52
C PRO A 382 31.48 -25.99 3.60
N LEU A 383 31.47 -26.48 4.83
CA LEU A 383 30.79 -25.85 5.98
C LEU A 383 31.23 -24.39 6.20
N ASN A 384 32.53 -24.12 6.03
CA ASN A 384 33.05 -22.75 6.17
C ASN A 384 32.40 -21.76 5.20
N PHE A 385 32.20 -22.17 3.94
CA PHE A 385 31.49 -21.36 2.96
C PHE A 385 30.04 -21.14 3.37
N ALA A 386 29.36 -22.17 3.87
CA ALA A 386 28.00 -22.09 4.35
C ALA A 386 27.86 -21.06 5.48
N VAL A 387 28.76 -21.13 6.48
CA VAL A 387 28.79 -20.20 7.61
C VAL A 387 28.96 -18.74 7.11
N VAL A 388 29.95 -18.52 6.23
CA VAL A 388 30.21 -17.18 5.67
C VAL A 388 28.99 -16.66 4.90
N PHE A 389 28.38 -17.50 4.06
CA PHE A 389 27.21 -17.15 3.25
C PHE A 389 26.00 -16.76 4.13
N PHE A 390 25.65 -17.58 5.11
CA PHE A 390 24.55 -17.29 6.02
C PHE A 390 24.81 -16.05 6.88
N SER A 391 26.03 -15.92 7.39
CA SER A 391 26.42 -14.75 8.18
C SER A 391 26.31 -13.46 7.35
N ALA A 392 26.78 -13.47 6.12
CA ALA A 392 26.67 -12.32 5.21
C ALA A 392 25.21 -11.98 4.88
N ALA A 393 24.39 -12.98 4.55
CA ALA A 393 22.96 -12.78 4.26
C ALA A 393 22.20 -12.23 5.47
N PHE A 394 22.49 -12.75 6.67
CA PHE A 394 21.91 -12.31 7.92
C PHE A 394 22.31 -10.86 8.27
N LEU A 395 23.62 -10.58 8.27
CA LEU A 395 24.13 -9.24 8.57
C LEU A 395 23.55 -8.22 7.61
N TYR A 396 23.49 -8.54 6.31
CA TYR A 396 22.91 -7.66 5.31
C TYR A 396 21.43 -7.38 5.58
N GLY A 397 20.62 -8.41 5.82
CA GLY A 397 19.21 -8.26 6.16
C GLY A 397 19.00 -7.38 7.40
N THR A 398 19.83 -7.62 8.44
CA THR A 398 19.81 -6.85 9.68
C THR A 398 20.16 -5.38 9.43
N VAL A 399 21.21 -5.09 8.66
CA VAL A 399 21.62 -3.72 8.33
C VAL A 399 20.49 -2.98 7.60
N LEU A 400 19.88 -3.59 6.59
CA LEU A 400 18.78 -2.96 5.84
C LEU A 400 17.58 -2.63 6.73
N SER A 401 17.17 -3.56 7.58
CA SER A 401 16.02 -3.38 8.45
C SER A 401 16.31 -2.35 9.55
N THR A 402 17.51 -2.37 10.12
CA THR A 402 17.92 -1.36 11.11
C THR A 402 18.02 0.03 10.49
N LEU A 403 18.57 0.16 9.27
CA LEU A 403 18.61 1.44 8.56
C LEU A 403 17.19 2.00 8.31
N ALA A 404 16.18 1.15 8.06
CA ALA A 404 14.81 1.61 7.90
C ALA A 404 14.24 2.17 9.21
N VAL A 405 14.51 1.52 10.34
CA VAL A 405 14.13 2.02 11.67
C VAL A 405 14.86 3.33 12.00
N CYS A 406 16.16 3.43 11.71
CA CYS A 406 16.93 4.64 11.92
C CYS A 406 16.41 5.80 11.04
N LEU A 407 16.09 5.54 9.78
CA LEU A 407 15.55 6.57 8.88
C LEU A 407 14.19 7.09 9.35
N GLU A 408 13.34 6.20 9.87
CA GLU A 408 12.07 6.59 10.50
C GLU A 408 12.29 7.53 11.66
N GLU A 409 13.18 7.16 12.58
CA GLU A 409 13.44 7.97 13.78
C GLU A 409 14.06 9.31 13.44
N LEU A 410 15.00 9.37 12.50
CA LEU A 410 15.62 10.61 12.07
C LEU A 410 14.66 11.56 11.34
N SER A 411 13.64 11.00 10.64
CA SER A 411 12.77 11.76 9.74
C SER A 411 11.45 12.16 10.39
N PHE A 412 10.76 11.21 11.03
CA PHE A 412 9.37 11.37 11.46
C PHE A 412 9.14 11.22 12.96
N LYS A 413 10.03 10.52 13.68
CA LYS A 413 10.00 10.35 15.14
C LYS A 413 8.64 9.86 15.67
N LYS A 414 7.98 8.92 14.98
CA LYS A 414 6.67 8.44 15.43
C LYS A 414 6.77 7.50 16.65
N TYR A 415 7.87 6.78 16.82
CA TYR A 415 8.10 5.88 17.97
C TYR A 415 8.94 6.57 19.03
N VAL A 416 8.33 7.49 19.77
CA VAL A 416 9.01 8.43 20.69
C VAL A 416 9.65 7.75 21.91
N ARG A 417 9.12 6.57 22.33
CA ARG A 417 9.55 5.89 23.55
C ARG A 417 10.83 5.09 23.31
N PRO A 418 11.90 5.29 24.10
CA PRO A 418 13.16 4.56 23.92
C PRO A 418 12.99 3.03 23.95
N LYS A 419 12.09 2.53 24.79
CA LYS A 419 11.77 1.09 24.86
C LYS A 419 11.23 0.54 23.55
N GLU A 420 10.41 1.30 22.84
CA GLU A 420 9.83 0.90 21.54
C GLU A 420 10.89 0.91 20.45
N LEU A 421 11.79 1.91 20.47
CA LEU A 421 12.90 1.96 19.52
C LEU A 421 13.85 0.77 19.68
N ILE A 422 14.23 0.43 20.92
CA ILE A 422 15.04 -0.76 21.22
C ILE A 422 14.30 -2.01 20.72
N LEU A 423 13.00 -2.13 20.98
CA LEU A 423 12.20 -3.26 20.56
C LEU A 423 12.09 -3.37 19.03
N LEU A 424 12.01 -2.24 18.31
CA LEU A 424 12.05 -2.22 16.84
C LEU A 424 13.40 -2.68 16.30
N ILE A 425 14.52 -2.26 16.92
CA ILE A 425 15.86 -2.73 16.52
C ILE A 425 15.98 -4.24 16.75
N ILE A 426 15.54 -4.74 17.90
CA ILE A 426 15.52 -6.20 18.18
C ILE A 426 14.65 -6.92 17.14
N THR A 427 13.47 -6.34 16.82
CA THR A 427 12.57 -6.90 15.80
C THR A 427 13.24 -6.92 14.42
N ALA A 428 13.97 -5.87 14.04
CA ALA A 428 14.70 -5.78 12.78
C ALA A 428 15.80 -6.84 12.64
N ILE A 429 16.40 -7.25 13.75
CA ILE A 429 17.35 -8.37 13.81
C ILE A 429 16.60 -9.70 13.66
N LEU A 430 15.57 -9.90 14.49
CA LEU A 430 14.85 -11.17 14.59
C LEU A 430 14.02 -11.51 13.35
N GLU A 431 13.54 -10.52 12.57
CA GLU A 431 12.75 -10.78 11.35
C GLU A 431 13.51 -11.63 10.31
N ASN A 432 14.84 -11.62 10.36
CA ASN A 432 15.68 -12.39 9.45
C ASN A 432 15.70 -13.91 9.79
N PHE A 433 15.23 -14.28 11.00
CA PHE A 433 15.09 -15.67 11.44
C PHE A 433 13.63 -16.11 11.37
N GLY A 434 13.26 -16.83 10.36
CA GLY A 434 11.93 -17.43 10.19
C GLY A 434 10.92 -16.55 9.48
N TYR A 435 10.69 -15.30 9.91
CA TYR A 435 9.63 -14.46 9.33
C TYR A 435 9.80 -14.20 7.82
N ARG A 436 11.01 -13.85 7.38
CA ARG A 436 11.31 -13.63 5.94
C ARG A 436 11.15 -14.92 5.14
N GLN A 437 11.60 -16.04 5.68
CA GLN A 437 11.48 -17.35 5.04
C GLN A 437 10.01 -17.79 4.91
N PHE A 438 9.19 -17.56 5.95
CA PHE A 438 7.74 -17.81 5.86
C PHE A 438 7.06 -16.90 4.82
N THR A 439 7.42 -15.62 4.76
CA THR A 439 6.86 -14.72 3.75
C THR A 439 7.27 -15.13 2.33
N ALA A 440 8.53 -15.52 2.12
CA ALA A 440 8.99 -16.06 0.83
C ALA A 440 8.22 -17.33 0.45
N TRP A 441 8.03 -18.26 1.40
CA TRP A 441 7.25 -19.47 1.18
C TRP A 441 5.79 -19.19 0.81
N TRP A 442 5.11 -18.26 1.49
CA TRP A 442 3.74 -17.91 1.16
C TRP A 442 3.62 -17.23 -0.20
N ARG A 443 4.58 -16.36 -0.55
CA ARG A 443 4.64 -15.75 -1.87
C ARG A 443 4.90 -16.79 -2.95
N PHE A 444 5.79 -17.75 -2.72
CA PHE A 444 6.01 -18.88 -3.62
C PHE A 444 4.74 -19.72 -3.80
N ARG A 445 4.02 -20.04 -2.73
CA ARG A 445 2.72 -20.71 -2.83
C ARG A 445 1.71 -19.87 -3.61
N GLY A 446 1.71 -18.56 -3.44
CA GLY A 446 0.87 -17.64 -4.21
C GLY A 446 1.14 -17.70 -5.72
N LEU A 447 2.42 -17.81 -6.11
CA LEU A 447 2.83 -18.00 -7.49
C LEU A 447 2.32 -19.33 -8.04
N LEU A 448 2.51 -20.43 -7.31
CA LEU A 448 1.99 -21.76 -7.72
C LEU A 448 0.47 -21.76 -7.85
N GLU A 449 -0.25 -21.21 -6.86
CA GLU A 449 -1.71 -21.11 -6.90
C GLU A 449 -2.20 -20.28 -8.11
N TYR A 450 -1.49 -19.22 -8.49
CA TYR A 450 -1.81 -18.41 -9.67
C TYR A 450 -1.63 -19.20 -10.96
N VAL A 451 -0.52 -19.95 -11.10
CA VAL A 451 -0.22 -20.80 -12.28
C VAL A 451 -1.28 -21.89 -12.45
N ILE A 452 -1.75 -22.50 -11.35
CA ILE A 452 -2.79 -23.55 -11.34
C ILE A 452 -4.21 -22.95 -11.56
N GLY A 453 -4.36 -21.61 -11.63
CA GLY A 453 -5.63 -20.94 -11.88
C GLY A 453 -6.50 -20.69 -10.65
N LYS A 454 -5.99 -20.86 -9.41
CA LYS A 454 -6.72 -20.53 -8.17
C LYS A 454 -6.73 -19.03 -7.92
N ARG A 455 -7.79 -18.35 -8.33
CA ARG A 455 -7.96 -16.88 -8.21
C ARG A 455 -8.80 -16.43 -7.01
N SER A 456 -9.25 -17.34 -6.15
CA SER A 456 -10.16 -17.00 -5.05
C SER A 456 -9.53 -16.03 -4.04
N TRP A 457 -10.36 -15.07 -3.60
CA TRP A 457 -10.08 -14.19 -2.45
C TRP A 457 -10.28 -15.00 -1.15
N GLY A 458 -9.28 -15.05 -0.30
CA GLY A 458 -9.46 -15.57 1.07
C GLY A 458 -10.21 -14.53 1.91
N LYS A 459 -11.10 -14.98 2.81
CA LYS A 459 -11.70 -14.10 3.83
C LYS A 459 -10.61 -13.56 4.74
N MET A 460 -10.58 -12.25 4.97
CA MET A 460 -9.74 -11.59 5.97
C MET A 460 -10.60 -11.36 7.22
N GLU A 461 -10.27 -12.00 8.32
CA GLU A 461 -10.83 -11.69 9.62
C GLU A 461 -10.10 -10.45 10.16
N ARG A 462 -10.84 -9.41 10.52
CA ARG A 462 -10.37 -8.18 11.17
C ARG A 462 -10.92 -8.11 12.57
N LYS A 463 -10.10 -7.68 13.52
CA LYS A 463 -10.52 -7.54 14.93
C LYS A 463 -11.17 -6.18 15.20
N GLY A 464 -10.91 -5.19 14.33
CA GLY A 464 -11.27 -3.80 14.57
C GLY A 464 -10.35 -3.15 15.62
N PHE A 465 -10.44 -1.83 15.73
CA PHE A 465 -9.70 -1.10 16.75
C PHE A 465 -10.48 -1.11 18.05
N GLU A 466 -9.97 -1.78 19.11
CA GLU A 466 -10.59 -1.74 20.43
C GLU A 466 -10.65 -0.30 20.94
N ASN A 467 -11.85 0.23 21.05
CA ASN A 467 -12.12 1.42 21.83
C ASN A 467 -11.94 1.08 23.31
N ASN A 468 -10.83 1.46 23.92
CA ASN A 468 -10.66 1.46 25.39
C ASN A 468 -11.47 2.58 26.07
N GLY A 469 -12.59 2.96 25.51
CA GLY A 469 -13.57 3.89 26.07
C GLY A 469 -14.97 3.37 25.82
N LYS A 470 -15.74 3.16 26.89
CA LYS A 470 -17.17 2.80 26.85
C LYS A 470 -17.91 3.60 25.78
N PRO A 471 -18.97 3.05 25.14
CA PRO A 471 -19.80 3.80 24.22
C PRO A 471 -20.52 4.92 24.97
N GLY A 472 -19.93 6.10 24.96
CA GLY A 472 -20.49 7.31 25.52
C GLY A 472 -20.74 8.32 24.41
N TYR A 473 -21.61 8.02 23.46
CA TYR A 473 -22.25 9.07 22.67
C TYR A 473 -23.61 9.37 23.31
N SER A 474 -23.60 10.31 24.24
CA SER A 474 -24.77 11.12 24.53
C SER A 474 -24.85 12.21 23.44
N PRO A 475 -25.95 12.38 22.72
CA PRO A 475 -26.11 13.52 21.83
C PRO A 475 -26.24 14.77 22.68
N ALA A 476 -25.16 15.53 22.83
CA ALA A 476 -25.24 16.87 23.37
C ALA A 476 -25.92 17.74 22.31
N MET A 477 -27.19 18.04 22.56
CA MET A 477 -27.89 19.18 21.98
C MET A 477 -27.07 20.45 22.18
N ARG A 478 -26.67 21.09 21.10
CA ARG A 478 -26.77 22.56 20.91
C ARG A 478 -26.39 22.93 19.48
#